data_9e21d433e2da2062e2ca1ba4a1f63813
#
_entry.id   9e21d433e2da2062e2ca1ba4a1f63813
#
_cell.length_a   1.000
_cell.length_b   1.000
_cell.length_c   1.000
_cell.angle_alpha   90.00
_cell.angle_beta   90.00
_cell.angle_gamma   90.00
#
_symmetry.space_group_name_H-M   'P 1'
#
loop_
_entity.id
_entity.type
_entity.pdbx_description
1 polymer ?
#
loop_
_entity_poly.entity_id
_entity_poly.type
_entity_poly.pdbx_seq_one_letter_code
_entity_poly.pdbx_strand_id
1 'polypeptide(L)'
;MATKAAKKGFSVARRYAMDTANEVKGLWFDFEDGASLQVARYGNPEHVKLERQLEAEYAAKLESKDREVQTEARTELNRRVFAHTLLKGWEGILDENEKELPYSVEAAEQLLEFPEFFGAVLEFATQVEKFRKYKQDAAVKN
;
A
#
# COMPACT_ATOMS: atom_id res chain seq x y z
N MET A 1 -30.92 22.77 -33.94
CA MET A 1 -30.10 21.76 -34.50
C MET A 1 -30.06 20.54 -33.60
N ALA A 2 -30.05 19.44 -34.19
CA ALA A 2 -30.07 18.23 -33.40
C ALA A 2 -28.80 18.13 -32.57
N THR A 3 -29.03 17.73 -31.36
CA THR A 3 -27.89 17.47 -30.51
C THR A 3 -27.14 16.27 -31.05
N LYS A 4 -25.86 16.42 -31.20
CA LYS A 4 -25.08 15.32 -31.56
C LYS A 4 -25.13 14.27 -30.51
N ALA A 5 -25.33 13.05 -30.92
CA ALA A 5 -25.23 11.97 -29.98
C ALA A 5 -23.85 12.01 -29.32
N ALA A 6 -23.80 11.72 -28.04
CA ALA A 6 -22.53 11.67 -27.35
C ALA A 6 -21.64 10.67 -28.05
N LYS A 7 -20.42 11.08 -28.32
CA LYS A 7 -19.47 10.17 -28.91
C LYS A 7 -19.18 9.07 -27.96
N LYS A 8 -19.18 7.86 -28.48
CA LYS A 8 -18.68 6.76 -27.72
C LYS A 8 -17.17 6.81 -27.74
N GLY A 9 -16.61 6.60 -26.63
CA GLY A 9 -15.16 6.65 -26.54
C GLY A 9 -14.74 6.48 -25.13
N PHE A 10 -13.45 6.42 -24.95
CA PHE A 10 -12.87 6.10 -23.65
C PHE A 10 -11.81 7.15 -23.30
N SER A 11 -11.95 7.73 -22.13
CA SER A 11 -10.94 8.66 -21.66
C SER A 11 -9.98 7.93 -20.73
N VAL A 12 -8.77 7.76 -21.20
CA VAL A 12 -7.73 7.12 -20.40
C VAL A 12 -7.46 7.93 -19.14
N ALA A 13 -7.40 9.25 -19.30
CA ALA A 13 -7.12 10.11 -18.15
C ALA A 13 -8.21 10.01 -17.08
N ARG A 14 -9.48 10.06 -17.50
CA ARG A 14 -10.56 9.96 -16.51
C ARG A 14 -10.61 8.60 -15.83
N ARG A 15 -10.25 7.58 -16.53
CA ARG A 15 -10.33 6.24 -15.97
C ARG A 15 -9.15 5.91 -15.09
N TYR A 16 -7.94 6.33 -15.48
CA TYR A 16 -6.73 5.82 -14.85
C TYR A 16 -5.91 6.85 -14.08
N ALA A 17 -6.27 8.15 -14.15
CA ALA A 17 -5.49 9.14 -13.40
C ALA A 17 -5.57 8.83 -11.90
N MET A 18 -4.45 8.96 -11.24
CA MET A 18 -4.34 8.70 -9.81
C MET A 18 -4.38 10.01 -9.03
N ASP A 19 -4.89 9.94 -7.82
CA ASP A 19 -4.78 11.03 -6.87
C ASP A 19 -3.37 10.98 -6.29
N THR A 20 -2.46 11.75 -6.88
CA THR A 20 -1.05 11.62 -6.58
C THR A 20 -0.69 11.97 -5.15
N ALA A 21 -1.46 12.83 -4.50
CA ALA A 21 -1.20 13.14 -3.10
C ALA A 21 -1.61 11.97 -2.21
N ASN A 22 -2.78 11.41 -2.44
CA ASN A 22 -3.27 10.33 -1.60
C ASN A 22 -2.58 9.00 -1.85
N GLU A 23 -2.07 8.76 -3.07
CA GLU A 23 -1.39 7.49 -3.31
C GLU A 23 -0.10 7.36 -2.50
N VAL A 24 0.50 8.50 -2.12
CA VAL A 24 1.71 8.50 -1.29
C VAL A 24 1.37 8.67 0.18
N LYS A 25 0.44 9.55 0.49
CA LYS A 25 0.06 9.83 1.87
C LYS A 25 -0.66 8.65 2.49
N GLY A 26 -1.48 7.97 1.70
CA GLY A 26 -2.27 6.85 2.17
C GLY A 26 -3.68 7.25 2.50
N LEU A 27 -4.57 6.29 2.33
CA LEU A 27 -5.97 6.42 2.68
C LEU A 27 -6.24 5.60 3.94
N TRP A 28 -7.29 5.97 4.66
CA TRP A 28 -7.68 5.25 5.87
C TRP A 28 -8.64 4.12 5.49
N PHE A 29 -8.32 2.92 5.93
CA PHE A 29 -9.13 1.73 5.69
C PHE A 29 -9.61 1.19 7.03
N ASP A 30 -10.89 0.84 7.10
CA ASP A 30 -11.42 0.18 8.28
C ASP A 30 -10.79 -1.22 8.40
N PHE A 31 -10.44 -1.58 9.62
CA PHE A 31 -9.83 -2.86 9.89
C PHE A 31 -10.64 -3.56 10.97
N GLU A 32 -10.10 -4.61 11.55
CA GLU A 32 -10.85 -5.42 12.49
C GLU A 32 -11.03 -4.72 13.83
N ASP A 33 -12.12 -5.03 14.50
CA ASP A 33 -12.39 -4.59 15.88
C ASP A 33 -12.32 -3.09 16.07
N GLY A 34 -12.75 -2.35 15.05
CA GLY A 34 -12.80 -0.90 15.16
C GLY A 34 -11.50 -0.19 14.89
N ALA A 35 -10.45 -0.95 14.58
CA ALA A 35 -9.18 -0.34 14.21
C ALA A 35 -9.24 0.19 12.79
N SER A 36 -8.30 1.06 12.44
CA SER A 36 -8.14 1.50 11.06
C SER A 36 -6.67 1.64 10.74
N LEU A 37 -6.35 1.44 9.46
CA LEU A 37 -4.98 1.54 8.96
C LEU A 37 -4.92 2.59 7.88
N GLN A 38 -3.85 3.39 7.90
CA GLN A 38 -3.57 4.32 6.82
C GLN A 38 -2.55 3.68 5.90
N VAL A 39 -2.97 3.42 4.67
CA VAL A 39 -2.15 2.63 3.74
C VAL A 39 -2.04 3.37 2.41
N ALA A 40 -0.80 3.49 1.92
CA ALA A 40 -0.50 4.12 0.64
C ALA A 40 -0.60 3.09 -0.48
N ARG A 41 -0.61 3.56 -1.72
CA ARG A 41 -0.79 2.68 -2.87
C ARG A 41 0.50 1.91 -3.17
N TYR A 42 0.35 0.63 -3.38
CA TYR A 42 1.47 -0.21 -3.83
C TYR A 42 1.96 0.30 -5.18
N GLY A 43 3.25 0.48 -5.29
CA GLY A 43 3.84 0.99 -6.53
C GLY A 43 3.82 2.50 -6.66
N ASN A 44 3.49 3.23 -5.59
CA ASN A 44 3.59 4.68 -5.63
C ASN A 44 5.07 5.09 -5.75
N PRO A 45 5.35 6.35 -6.11
CA PRO A 45 6.74 6.74 -6.38
C PRO A 45 7.71 6.53 -5.23
N GLU A 46 7.26 6.73 -3.99
CA GLU A 46 8.14 6.52 -2.84
C GLU A 46 8.43 5.05 -2.62
N HIS A 47 7.42 4.21 -2.83
CA HIS A 47 7.58 2.77 -2.73
C HIS A 47 8.62 2.28 -3.75
N VAL A 48 8.46 2.69 -5.00
CA VAL A 48 9.39 2.27 -6.06
C VAL A 48 10.80 2.74 -5.76
N LYS A 49 10.93 3.99 -5.31
CA LYS A 49 12.26 4.55 -5.04
C LYS A 49 12.97 3.81 -3.92
N LEU A 50 12.27 3.59 -2.81
CA LEU A 50 12.89 2.91 -1.67
C LEU A 50 13.20 1.45 -2.00
N GLU A 51 12.30 0.79 -2.71
CA GLU A 51 12.53 -0.59 -3.09
C GLU A 51 13.82 -0.72 -3.90
N ARG A 52 14.03 0.19 -4.85
CA ARG A 52 15.26 0.17 -5.65
C ARG A 52 16.50 0.42 -4.79
N GLN A 53 16.40 1.36 -3.86
CA GLN A 53 17.52 1.63 -2.97
C GLN A 53 17.89 0.43 -2.13
N LEU A 54 16.88 -0.23 -1.57
CA LEU A 54 17.13 -1.38 -0.71
C LEU A 54 17.58 -2.59 -1.52
N GLU A 55 17.08 -2.75 -2.73
CA GLU A 55 17.56 -3.83 -3.59
C GLU A 55 19.07 -3.68 -3.85
N ALA A 56 19.53 -2.45 -4.01
CA ALA A 56 20.96 -2.22 -4.19
C ALA A 56 21.73 -2.53 -2.91
N GLU A 57 21.20 -2.11 -1.75
CA GLU A 57 21.87 -2.42 -0.48
C GLU A 57 21.92 -3.90 -0.19
N TYR A 58 20.88 -4.63 -0.54
CA TYR A 58 20.77 -6.05 -0.24
C TYR A 58 21.26 -6.94 -1.37
N ALA A 59 21.87 -6.34 -2.42
CA ALA A 59 22.17 -7.08 -3.63
C ALA A 59 22.97 -8.34 -3.39
N ALA A 60 24.01 -8.27 -2.55
CA ALA A 60 24.86 -9.45 -2.30
C ALA A 60 24.05 -10.60 -1.72
N LYS A 61 23.14 -10.30 -0.78
CA LYS A 61 22.32 -11.35 -0.18
C LYS A 61 21.26 -11.84 -1.12
N LEU A 62 20.66 -10.93 -1.92
CA LEU A 62 19.63 -11.32 -2.87
C LEU A 62 20.17 -12.20 -3.97
N GLU A 63 21.47 -12.06 -4.28
CA GLU A 63 22.10 -12.85 -5.31
C GLU A 63 22.83 -14.06 -4.74
N SER A 64 22.72 -14.30 -3.44
CA SER A 64 23.36 -15.41 -2.80
C SER A 64 22.87 -16.73 -3.37
N LYS A 65 23.76 -17.71 -3.44
CA LYS A 65 23.37 -19.05 -3.84
C LYS A 65 22.69 -19.79 -2.71
N ASP A 66 22.83 -19.30 -1.47
CA ASP A 66 22.16 -19.87 -0.32
C ASP A 66 20.71 -19.37 -0.32
N ARG A 67 19.78 -20.28 -0.56
CA ARG A 67 18.38 -19.93 -0.67
C ARG A 67 17.82 -19.32 0.62
N GLU A 68 18.31 -19.78 1.75
CA GLU A 68 17.84 -19.24 3.02
C GLU A 68 18.25 -17.78 3.19
N VAL A 69 19.51 -17.47 2.88
CA VAL A 69 20.00 -16.10 2.91
C VAL A 69 19.20 -15.21 1.97
N GLN A 70 18.94 -15.71 0.77
CA GLN A 70 18.18 -14.97 -0.23
C GLN A 70 16.77 -14.68 0.23
N THR A 71 16.09 -15.70 0.79
CA THR A 71 14.72 -15.56 1.26
C THR A 71 14.63 -14.59 2.44
N GLU A 72 15.54 -14.69 3.39
CA GLU A 72 15.54 -13.79 4.53
C GLU A 72 15.77 -12.34 4.10
N ALA A 73 16.69 -12.15 3.15
CA ALA A 73 16.97 -10.81 2.64
C ALA A 73 15.72 -10.20 1.97
N ARG A 74 15.04 -11.00 1.15
CA ARG A 74 13.85 -10.52 0.48
C ARG A 74 12.73 -10.19 1.47
N THR A 75 12.57 -11.04 2.48
CA THR A 75 11.56 -10.82 3.50
C THR A 75 11.84 -9.53 4.28
N GLU A 76 13.08 -9.34 4.68
CA GLU A 76 13.45 -8.14 5.43
C GLU A 76 13.29 -6.89 4.58
N LEU A 77 13.70 -6.96 3.32
CA LEU A 77 13.57 -5.84 2.40
C LEU A 77 12.11 -5.44 2.23
N ASN A 78 11.25 -6.41 2.00
CA ASN A 78 9.83 -6.14 1.81
C ASN A 78 9.21 -5.51 3.04
N ARG A 79 9.57 -6.00 4.22
CA ARG A 79 9.05 -5.45 5.47
C ARG A 79 9.48 -4.00 5.66
N ARG A 80 10.73 -3.69 5.37
CA ARG A 80 11.23 -2.32 5.49
C ARG A 80 10.54 -1.40 4.50
N VAL A 81 10.40 -1.84 3.25
CA VAL A 81 9.72 -1.04 2.24
C VAL A 81 8.28 -0.76 2.64
N PHE A 82 7.56 -1.78 3.10
CA PHE A 82 6.17 -1.62 3.50
C PHE A 82 6.03 -0.68 4.70
N ALA A 83 6.92 -0.82 5.68
CA ALA A 83 6.84 0.00 6.88
C ALA A 83 7.12 1.47 6.60
N HIS A 84 7.97 1.74 5.63
CA HIS A 84 8.35 3.12 5.33
C HIS A 84 7.48 3.78 4.28
N THR A 85 6.85 3.02 3.39
CA THR A 85 6.17 3.62 2.24
C THR A 85 4.72 3.23 2.08
N LEU A 86 4.25 2.18 2.74
CA LEU A 86 2.87 1.73 2.55
C LEU A 86 2.05 1.83 3.83
N LEU A 87 2.51 1.29 4.94
CA LEU A 87 1.77 1.38 6.20
C LEU A 87 2.15 2.69 6.88
N LYS A 88 1.31 3.71 6.69
CA LYS A 88 1.64 5.07 7.08
C LYS A 88 1.11 5.46 8.45
N GLY A 89 0.18 4.72 8.99
CA GLY A 89 -0.39 5.03 10.28
C GLY A 89 -1.45 4.03 10.67
N TRP A 90 -1.92 4.14 11.91
CA TRP A 90 -3.04 3.33 12.37
C TRP A 90 -3.70 3.97 13.57
N GLU A 91 -4.92 3.53 13.86
CA GLU A 91 -5.66 3.86 15.07
C GLU A 91 -6.29 2.58 15.59
N GLY A 92 -6.34 2.46 16.90
CA GLY A 92 -7.01 1.32 17.50
C GLY A 92 -6.23 0.02 17.47
N ILE A 93 -4.93 0.08 17.21
CA ILE A 93 -4.09 -1.11 17.25
C ILE A 93 -3.53 -1.25 18.66
N LEU A 94 -3.64 -2.44 19.21
CA LEU A 94 -3.20 -2.72 20.57
C LEU A 94 -2.02 -3.68 20.53
N ASP A 95 -1.21 -3.63 21.59
CA ASP A 95 -0.13 -4.62 21.75
C ASP A 95 -0.69 -5.91 22.34
N GLU A 96 0.16 -6.89 22.60
CA GLU A 96 -0.31 -8.18 23.10
C GLU A 96 -0.83 -8.12 24.51
N ASN A 97 -0.59 -7.05 25.23
CA ASN A 97 -1.16 -6.81 26.54
C ASN A 97 -2.43 -5.97 26.47
N GLU A 98 -2.96 -5.79 25.24
CA GLU A 98 -4.18 -5.05 24.99
C GLU A 98 -4.08 -3.57 25.36
N LYS A 99 -2.88 -3.03 25.31
CA LYS A 99 -2.66 -1.61 25.52
C LYS A 99 -2.43 -0.96 24.17
N GLU A 100 -2.87 0.30 24.04
CA GLU A 100 -2.73 1.02 22.79
C GLU A 100 -1.27 1.07 22.33
N LEU A 101 -1.05 0.72 21.08
CA LEU A 101 0.27 0.74 20.47
C LEU A 101 0.35 1.94 19.53
N PRO A 102 1.09 3.00 19.91
CA PRO A 102 1.20 4.16 19.03
C PRO A 102 1.94 3.79 17.75
N TYR A 103 1.54 4.43 16.66
CA TYR A 103 2.21 4.17 15.39
C TYR A 103 3.64 4.69 15.42
N SER A 104 4.55 3.89 14.91
CA SER A 104 5.90 4.32 14.54
C SER A 104 6.36 3.39 13.44
N VAL A 105 7.40 3.81 12.70
CA VAL A 105 7.93 2.94 11.65
C VAL A 105 8.48 1.66 12.27
N GLU A 106 9.11 1.77 13.42
CA GLU A 106 9.65 0.60 14.12
C GLU A 106 8.54 -0.37 14.52
N ALA A 107 7.44 0.16 15.06
CA ALA A 107 6.31 -0.69 15.41
C ALA A 107 5.72 -1.32 14.16
N ALA A 108 5.64 -0.56 13.06
CA ALA A 108 5.14 -1.10 11.80
C ALA A 108 6.00 -2.25 11.30
N GLU A 109 7.32 -2.11 11.38
CA GLU A 109 8.21 -3.19 10.97
C GLU A 109 7.97 -4.44 11.81
N GLN A 110 7.76 -4.27 13.11
CA GLN A 110 7.50 -5.40 13.99
C GLN A 110 6.19 -6.09 13.64
N LEU A 111 5.13 -5.32 13.44
CA LEU A 111 3.84 -5.92 13.13
C LEU A 111 3.83 -6.58 11.75
N LEU A 112 4.60 -6.06 10.82
CA LEU A 112 4.68 -6.65 9.49
C LEU A 112 5.43 -7.98 9.47
N GLU A 113 5.98 -8.40 10.61
CA GLU A 113 6.52 -9.74 10.72
C GLU A 113 5.41 -10.81 10.75
N PHE A 114 4.19 -10.41 11.07
CA PHE A 114 3.05 -11.34 11.03
C PHE A 114 2.55 -11.44 9.59
N PRO A 115 2.64 -12.63 8.98
CA PRO A 115 2.31 -12.75 7.56
C PRO A 115 0.89 -12.35 7.20
N GLU A 116 -0.08 -12.63 8.07
CA GLU A 116 -1.46 -12.25 7.77
C GLU A 116 -1.67 -10.75 7.84
N PHE A 117 -0.99 -10.08 8.75
CA PHE A 117 -1.07 -8.63 8.82
C PHE A 117 -0.39 -7.99 7.61
N PHE A 118 0.77 -8.52 7.22
CA PHE A 118 1.45 -8.09 6.01
C PHE A 118 0.51 -8.23 4.80
N GLY A 119 -0.16 -9.37 4.71
CA GLY A 119 -1.12 -9.62 3.63
C GLY A 119 -2.28 -8.64 3.62
N ALA A 120 -2.77 -8.26 4.81
CA ALA A 120 -3.86 -7.30 4.90
C ALA A 120 -3.42 -5.92 4.39
N VAL A 121 -2.22 -5.49 4.78
CA VAL A 121 -1.68 -4.21 4.30
C VAL A 121 -1.53 -4.24 2.78
N LEU A 122 -0.99 -5.33 2.26
CA LEU A 122 -0.82 -5.48 0.81
C LEU A 122 -2.18 -5.43 0.11
N GLU A 123 -3.18 -6.06 0.67
CA GLU A 123 -4.51 -6.05 0.06
C GLU A 123 -5.07 -4.63 -0.01
N PHE A 124 -4.96 -3.86 1.06
CA PHE A 124 -5.39 -2.47 1.02
C PHE A 124 -4.58 -1.66 0.01
N ALA A 125 -3.27 -1.86 0.00
CA ALA A 125 -2.37 -1.09 -0.87
C ALA A 125 -2.63 -1.34 -2.34
N THR A 126 -3.22 -2.48 -2.69
CA THR A 126 -3.49 -2.84 -4.07
C THR A 126 -4.92 -2.55 -4.52
N GLN A 127 -5.74 -1.92 -3.69
CA GLN A 127 -7.08 -1.50 -4.08
C GLN A 127 -6.99 -0.23 -4.92
N VAL A 128 -6.52 -0.38 -6.12
CA VAL A 128 -6.11 0.73 -6.96
C VAL A 128 -7.24 1.71 -7.25
N GLU A 129 -8.48 1.23 -7.34
CA GLU A 129 -9.61 2.13 -7.62
C GLU A 129 -9.80 3.18 -6.54
N LYS A 130 -9.44 2.86 -5.31
CA LYS A 130 -9.63 3.83 -4.23
C LYS A 130 -8.68 5.01 -4.32
N PHE A 131 -7.59 4.85 -5.06
CA PHE A 131 -6.59 5.89 -5.22
C PHE A 131 -6.75 6.69 -6.51
N ARG A 132 -7.81 6.45 -7.28
CA ARG A 132 -7.99 7.15 -8.54
C ARG A 132 -8.46 8.57 -8.31
N LYS A 133 -8.03 9.46 -9.18
CA LYS A 133 -8.42 10.86 -9.11
C LYS A 133 -9.92 11.03 -9.36
N TYR A 134 -10.45 10.31 -10.35
CA TYR A 134 -11.87 10.36 -10.67
C TYR A 134 -12.48 9.04 -10.24
N LYS A 135 -13.36 9.09 -9.23
CA LYS A 135 -13.98 7.87 -8.73
C LYS A 135 -15.07 7.43 -9.68
N GLN A 136 -15.18 6.12 -9.83
CA GLN A 136 -16.32 5.60 -10.55
C GLN A 136 -17.55 5.74 -9.68
N ASP A 137 -18.63 6.19 -10.29
CA ASP A 137 -19.85 6.44 -9.54
C ASP A 137 -20.60 5.15 -9.34
N ALA A 138 -20.65 4.69 -8.10
CA ALA A 138 -21.34 3.45 -7.80
C ALA A 138 -22.83 3.54 -8.10
N ALA A 139 -23.41 4.70 -8.02
CA ALA A 139 -24.82 4.82 -8.29
C ALA A 139 -25.17 4.57 -9.74
N VAL A 140 -24.22 4.69 -10.59
CA VAL A 140 -24.47 4.46 -12.01
C VAL A 140 -24.90 3.06 -12.27
N LYS A 141 -24.45 2.15 -11.41
CA LYS A 141 -24.83 0.84 -11.64
C LYS A 141 -26.19 0.58 -11.28
N ASN A 142 -26.86 1.14 -10.71
CA ASN A 142 -28.16 0.77 -10.48
C ASN A 142 -28.75 -0.25 -11.24
#